data_2b5a1c7ef46906e36aea70a9943d0bcc
#
_entry.id   2b5a1c7ef46906e36aea70a9943d0bcc
#
_cell.length_a   1.000
_cell.length_b   1.000
_cell.length_c   1.000
_cell.angle_alpha   90.00
_cell.angle_beta   90.00
_cell.angle_gamma   90.00
#
_symmetry.space_group_name_H-M   'P 1'
#
loop_
_entity.id
_entity.type
_entity.pdbx_description
1 polymer ?
#
loop_
_entity_poly.entity_id
_entity_poly.type
_entity_poly.pdbx_seq_one_letter_code
_entity_poly.pdbx_strand_id
1 'polypeptide(L)'
;MKKSKFIKSSIILIIGGLITKILGMIIKIVMTRLIGTEGIGIYMLISPTYMLLISICTFGFPVAISKLVAEEKFNNKNIILSIIPISFLINIIIIFLLFFFSHFIANNLLHESRTYYAIICTGFVLPFISISSIIRGYFFGKERMLPHVISNICEDIVRLFILIIGIPIFLSKGIEFAIAFIVISNIFSELSSIIILTLCLPKKNISFNDFIPKKENIKNVLNLSIPTTIGRLIGNIGYFLEPIILTTILLKIGYTNKYIVYEYGIVSGFVLPTLLLPSFFTSAISSALIPVISKSYSNNNLKYTKNKIIQAIIICLMIGIPVTIFFMLFPNFCLQFLYNTTEGVNYLRFLAPICLFQYIQSPLTSSLQAMGKANIAMQGTLIGMISRTFLLIILSFLKIGMWGLVISTSISILLVTHHQYKEIKKILN
;
A
#
# COMPACT_ATOMS: atom_id res chain seq x y z
N MET A 1 -11.33 31.95 -7.68
CA MET A 1 -10.85 31.48 -6.36
C MET A 1 -10.81 29.95 -6.20
N LYS A 2 -11.87 29.15 -6.55
CA LYS A 2 -11.86 27.68 -6.38
C LYS A 2 -10.72 26.96 -7.14
N LYS A 3 -10.36 27.41 -8.35
CA LYS A 3 -9.32 26.79 -9.19
C LYS A 3 -7.91 26.89 -8.58
N SER A 4 -7.59 28.02 -7.93
CA SER A 4 -6.32 28.26 -7.24
C SER A 4 -6.16 27.35 -5.99
N LYS A 5 -7.26 27.16 -5.23
CA LYS A 5 -7.29 26.31 -4.02
C LYS A 5 -7.04 24.83 -4.37
N PHE A 6 -7.69 24.33 -5.42
CA PHE A 6 -7.52 22.96 -5.91
C PHE A 6 -6.07 22.68 -6.34
N ILE A 7 -5.47 23.59 -7.13
CA ILE A 7 -4.08 23.47 -7.58
C ILE A 7 -3.13 23.43 -6.38
N LYS A 8 -3.31 24.35 -5.41
CA LYS A 8 -2.50 24.39 -4.17
C LYS A 8 -2.60 23.08 -3.38
N SER A 9 -3.82 22.57 -3.18
CA SER A 9 -4.04 21.29 -2.49
C SER A 9 -3.40 20.11 -3.21
N SER A 10 -3.46 20.08 -4.55
CA SER A 10 -2.83 19.02 -5.35
C SER A 10 -1.30 19.08 -5.26
N ILE A 11 -0.69 20.27 -5.28
CA ILE A 11 0.77 20.42 -5.12
C ILE A 11 1.20 19.96 -3.73
N ILE A 12 0.47 20.32 -2.68
CA ILE A 12 0.75 19.87 -1.31
C ILE A 12 0.71 18.34 -1.22
N LEU A 13 -0.28 17.68 -1.83
CA LEU A 13 -0.37 16.22 -1.87
C LEU A 13 0.80 15.58 -2.62
N ILE A 14 1.23 16.15 -3.75
CA ILE A 14 2.34 15.64 -4.53
C ILE A 14 3.65 15.72 -3.73
N ILE A 15 3.96 16.90 -3.19
CA ILE A 15 5.18 17.12 -2.39
C ILE A 15 5.15 16.27 -1.12
N GLY A 16 4.03 16.29 -0.39
CA GLY A 16 3.86 15.48 0.81
C GLY A 16 3.96 13.99 0.53
N GLY A 17 3.35 13.52 -0.55
CA GLY A 17 3.44 12.13 -0.98
C GLY A 17 4.86 11.70 -1.37
N LEU A 18 5.68 12.59 -1.93
CA LEU A 18 7.11 12.33 -2.18
C LEU A 18 7.89 12.19 -0.87
N ILE A 19 7.68 13.11 0.07
CA ILE A 19 8.36 13.08 1.38
C ILE A 19 8.02 11.80 2.15
N THR A 20 6.73 11.45 2.25
CA THR A 20 6.30 10.23 2.95
C THR A 20 6.81 8.96 2.28
N LYS A 21 6.92 8.91 0.95
CA LYS A 21 7.52 7.76 0.25
C LYS A 21 9.02 7.63 0.55
N ILE A 22 9.75 8.75 0.60
CA ILE A 22 11.18 8.75 0.97
C ILE A 22 11.34 8.28 2.43
N LEU A 23 10.54 8.81 3.35
CA LEU A 23 10.56 8.39 4.76
C LEU A 23 10.20 6.91 4.91
N GLY A 24 9.17 6.43 4.23
CA GLY A 24 8.79 5.01 4.23
C GLY A 24 9.90 4.09 3.72
N MET A 25 10.68 4.55 2.72
CA MET A 25 11.85 3.82 2.25
C MET A 25 12.96 3.80 3.31
N ILE A 26 13.26 4.94 3.94
CA ILE A 26 14.25 5.03 5.03
C ILE A 26 13.86 4.10 6.17
N ILE A 27 12.59 4.11 6.59
CA ILE A 27 12.06 3.20 7.60
C ILE A 27 12.31 1.75 7.21
N LYS A 28 12.02 1.38 5.95
CA LYS A 28 12.24 0.01 5.48
C LYS A 28 13.71 -0.38 5.48
N ILE A 29 14.60 0.50 5.04
CA ILE A 29 16.06 0.26 5.06
C ILE A 29 16.54 0.07 6.50
N VAL A 30 16.18 0.97 7.41
CA VAL A 30 16.58 0.91 8.82
C VAL A 30 16.07 -0.38 9.46
N MET A 31 14.77 -0.68 9.29
CA MET A 31 14.17 -1.89 9.81
C MET A 31 14.91 -3.14 9.31
N THR A 32 15.16 -3.22 8.01
CA THR A 32 15.83 -4.35 7.38
C THR A 32 17.26 -4.55 7.89
N ARG A 33 18.01 -3.45 8.06
CA ARG A 33 19.38 -3.50 8.60
C ARG A 33 19.43 -3.95 10.07
N LEU A 34 18.39 -3.61 10.85
CA LEU A 34 18.33 -3.96 12.26
C LEU A 34 17.90 -5.41 12.51
N ILE A 35 16.91 -5.94 11.74
CA ILE A 35 16.40 -7.31 11.97
C ILE A 35 17.03 -8.37 11.06
N GLY A 36 17.82 -7.97 10.05
CA GLY A 36 18.49 -8.87 9.12
C GLY A 36 17.55 -9.57 8.14
N THR A 37 18.11 -10.46 7.31
CA THR A 37 17.40 -11.15 6.22
C THR A 37 16.27 -12.06 6.74
N GLU A 38 16.54 -12.80 7.82
CA GLU A 38 15.55 -13.71 8.41
C GLU A 38 14.38 -12.93 9.00
N GLY A 39 14.64 -11.87 9.77
CA GLY A 39 13.60 -11.04 10.36
C GLY A 39 12.73 -10.35 9.34
N ILE A 40 13.32 -9.82 8.26
CA ILE A 40 12.54 -9.20 7.19
C ILE A 40 11.70 -10.24 6.45
N GLY A 41 12.19 -11.48 6.30
CA GLY A 41 11.43 -12.59 5.71
C GLY A 41 10.15 -12.87 6.49
N ILE A 42 10.24 -13.04 7.82
CA ILE A 42 9.09 -13.28 8.69
C ILE A 42 8.12 -12.07 8.64
N TYR A 43 8.64 -10.84 8.68
CA TYR A 43 7.82 -9.64 8.56
C TYR A 43 7.09 -9.54 7.21
N MET A 44 7.75 -9.91 6.11
CA MET A 44 7.13 -9.92 4.77
C MET A 44 6.02 -10.97 4.64
N LEU A 45 6.10 -12.12 5.34
CA LEU A 45 5.00 -13.09 5.37
C LEU A 45 3.74 -12.52 6.05
N ILE A 46 3.90 -11.65 7.04
CA ILE A 46 2.78 -11.05 7.78
C ILE A 46 2.20 -9.85 7.01
N SER A 47 3.03 -9.12 6.29
CA SER A 47 2.66 -7.85 5.64
C SER A 47 1.39 -7.94 4.77
N PRO A 48 1.16 -8.97 3.94
CA PRO A 48 -0.08 -9.11 3.17
C PRO A 48 -1.32 -9.32 4.04
N THR A 49 -1.21 -10.11 5.11
CA THR A 49 -2.28 -10.28 6.11
C THR A 49 -2.62 -8.95 6.76
N TYR A 50 -1.62 -8.19 7.17
CA TYR A 50 -1.78 -6.85 7.74
C TYR A 50 -2.50 -5.90 6.79
N MET A 51 -2.11 -5.86 5.50
CA MET A 51 -2.77 -5.02 4.49
C MET A 51 -4.23 -5.42 4.23
N LEU A 52 -4.54 -6.72 4.24
CA LEU A 52 -5.91 -7.20 4.12
C LEU A 52 -6.75 -6.73 5.31
N LEU A 53 -6.25 -6.89 6.54
CA LEU A 53 -6.92 -6.48 7.77
C LEU A 53 -7.15 -4.96 7.83
N ILE A 54 -6.17 -4.14 7.41
CA ILE A 54 -6.34 -2.69 7.27
C ILE A 54 -7.51 -2.38 6.32
N SER A 55 -7.63 -3.10 5.23
CA SER A 55 -8.71 -2.86 4.26
C SER A 55 -10.08 -3.20 4.83
N ILE A 56 -10.16 -4.23 5.68
CA ILE A 56 -11.38 -4.60 6.39
C ILE A 56 -11.70 -3.55 7.48
N CYS A 57 -10.74 -3.22 8.34
CA CYS A 57 -10.97 -2.36 9.50
C CYS A 57 -11.32 -0.90 9.11
N THR A 58 -10.68 -0.37 8.06
CA THR A 58 -10.99 0.98 7.57
C THR A 58 -12.32 1.06 6.83
N PHE A 59 -12.86 -0.07 6.41
CA PHE A 59 -14.20 -0.27 5.84
C PHE A 59 -14.62 0.78 4.79
N GLY A 60 -13.67 1.29 3.98
CA GLY A 60 -13.93 2.33 2.99
C GLY A 60 -14.41 3.68 3.55
N PHE A 61 -14.42 3.85 4.88
CA PHE A 61 -14.87 5.06 5.57
C PHE A 61 -14.22 6.35 5.06
N PRO A 62 -12.90 6.40 4.78
CA PRO A 62 -12.29 7.64 4.28
C PRO A 62 -12.93 8.15 2.99
N VAL A 63 -13.27 7.26 2.06
CA VAL A 63 -13.87 7.61 0.77
C VAL A 63 -15.31 8.05 0.96
N ALA A 64 -16.09 7.30 1.75
CA ALA A 64 -17.49 7.62 2.03
C ALA A 64 -17.62 8.96 2.77
N ILE A 65 -16.84 9.17 3.81
CA ILE A 65 -16.83 10.41 4.60
C ILE A 65 -16.39 11.59 3.72
N SER A 66 -15.32 11.41 2.92
CA SER A 66 -14.85 12.46 2.01
C SER A 66 -15.95 12.93 1.06
N LYS A 67 -16.72 12.00 0.48
CA LYS A 67 -17.83 12.32 -0.41
C LYS A 67 -18.95 13.05 0.32
N LEU A 68 -19.43 12.51 1.44
CA LEU A 68 -20.53 13.11 2.21
C LEU A 68 -20.19 14.50 2.76
N VAL A 69 -18.94 14.70 3.20
CA VAL A 69 -18.43 16.01 3.67
C VAL A 69 -18.34 17.01 2.51
N ALA A 70 -17.98 16.57 1.31
CA ALA A 70 -17.90 17.42 0.12
C ALA A 70 -19.29 17.84 -0.39
N GLU A 71 -20.31 17.00 -0.21
CA GLU A 71 -21.69 17.29 -0.59
C GLU A 71 -22.35 18.38 0.29
N GLU A 72 -21.80 18.66 1.50
CA GLU A 72 -22.24 19.67 2.47
C GLU A 72 -23.74 19.57 2.90
N LYS A 73 -24.39 18.45 2.58
CA LYS A 73 -25.81 18.20 2.91
C LYS A 73 -26.03 17.84 4.37
N PHE A 74 -24.99 17.36 5.05
CA PHE A 74 -25.06 16.81 6.39
C PHE A 74 -24.14 17.56 7.36
N ASN A 75 -24.45 17.49 8.65
CA ASN A 75 -23.55 18.02 9.66
C ASN A 75 -22.30 17.12 9.77
N ASN A 76 -21.16 17.64 9.32
CA ASN A 76 -19.88 16.92 9.26
C ASN A 76 -19.46 16.32 10.61
N LYS A 77 -19.74 17.03 11.74
CA LYS A 77 -19.47 16.52 13.08
C LYS A 77 -20.25 15.25 13.36
N ASN A 78 -21.54 15.25 13.05
CA ASN A 78 -22.41 14.12 13.32
C ASN A 78 -22.07 12.90 12.45
N ILE A 79 -21.63 13.10 11.19
CA ILE A 79 -21.18 11.99 10.33
C ILE A 79 -19.97 11.31 10.97
N ILE A 80 -18.94 12.08 11.32
CA ILE A 80 -17.68 11.54 11.87
C ILE A 80 -17.95 10.82 13.19
N LEU A 81 -18.62 11.48 14.13
CA LEU A 81 -18.83 10.93 15.46
C LEU A 81 -19.78 9.72 15.46
N SER A 82 -20.76 9.65 14.55
CA SER A 82 -21.66 8.50 14.40
C SER A 82 -20.96 7.25 13.87
N ILE A 83 -19.84 7.40 13.12
CA ILE A 83 -19.12 6.26 12.52
C ILE A 83 -18.06 5.68 13.45
N ILE A 84 -17.51 6.46 14.36
CA ILE A 84 -16.49 5.99 15.31
C ILE A 84 -16.94 4.76 16.11
N PRO A 85 -18.14 4.70 16.72
CA PRO A 85 -18.59 3.52 17.44
C PRO A 85 -18.73 2.27 16.55
N ILE A 86 -19.19 2.45 15.31
CA ILE A 86 -19.31 1.35 14.34
C ILE A 86 -17.94 0.83 13.95
N SER A 87 -17.03 1.74 13.65
CA SER A 87 -15.63 1.39 13.37
C SER A 87 -15.00 0.65 14.54
N PHE A 88 -15.24 1.10 15.77
CA PHE A 88 -14.74 0.46 16.98
C PHE A 88 -15.32 -0.96 17.15
N LEU A 89 -16.61 -1.14 16.91
CA LEU A 89 -17.25 -2.47 16.94
C LEU A 89 -16.63 -3.44 15.92
N ILE A 90 -16.43 -2.98 14.67
CA ILE A 90 -15.76 -3.79 13.64
C ILE A 90 -14.37 -4.20 14.10
N ASN A 91 -13.60 -3.27 14.67
CA ASN A 91 -12.24 -3.55 15.13
C ASN A 91 -12.23 -4.53 16.31
N ILE A 92 -13.16 -4.42 17.26
CA ILE A 92 -13.31 -5.39 18.37
C ILE A 92 -13.57 -6.79 17.81
N ILE A 93 -14.46 -6.93 16.85
CA ILE A 93 -14.74 -8.21 16.20
C ILE A 93 -13.48 -8.78 15.55
N ILE A 94 -12.71 -7.94 14.85
CA ILE A 94 -11.45 -8.37 14.20
C ILE A 94 -10.42 -8.78 15.25
N ILE A 95 -10.25 -8.04 16.34
CA ILE A 95 -9.34 -8.39 17.45
C ILE A 95 -9.71 -9.75 18.02
N PHE A 96 -11.01 -9.95 18.30
CA PHE A 96 -11.53 -11.21 18.82
C PHE A 96 -11.25 -12.38 17.85
N LEU A 97 -11.54 -12.20 16.56
CA LEU A 97 -11.25 -13.21 15.54
C LEU A 97 -9.74 -13.50 15.46
N LEU A 98 -8.89 -12.48 15.49
CA LEU A 98 -7.45 -12.67 15.47
C LEU A 98 -6.94 -13.42 16.70
N PHE A 99 -7.51 -13.18 17.88
CA PHE A 99 -7.13 -13.92 19.08
C PHE A 99 -7.35 -15.43 18.92
N PHE A 100 -8.45 -15.85 18.28
CA PHE A 100 -8.75 -17.27 18.05
C PHE A 100 -7.99 -17.84 16.83
N PHE A 101 -7.89 -17.08 15.76
CA PHE A 101 -7.35 -17.58 14.50
C PHE A 101 -5.86 -17.29 14.28
N SER A 102 -5.20 -16.49 15.12
CA SER A 102 -3.77 -16.14 14.93
C SER A 102 -2.87 -17.36 14.92
N HIS A 103 -3.11 -18.35 15.79
CA HIS A 103 -2.34 -19.59 15.81
C HIS A 103 -2.54 -20.42 14.54
N PHE A 104 -3.77 -20.48 14.03
CA PHE A 104 -4.09 -21.14 12.77
C PHE A 104 -3.43 -20.43 11.58
N ILE A 105 -3.47 -19.09 11.56
CA ILE A 105 -2.82 -18.30 10.48
C ILE A 105 -1.31 -18.52 10.52
N ALA A 106 -0.67 -18.45 11.68
CA ALA A 106 0.76 -18.60 11.82
C ALA A 106 1.24 -20.01 11.41
N ASN A 107 0.62 -21.05 11.97
CA ASN A 107 1.12 -22.41 11.83
C ASN A 107 0.59 -23.15 10.59
N ASN A 108 -0.69 -22.95 10.24
CA ASN A 108 -1.34 -23.72 9.16
C ASN A 108 -1.36 -22.96 7.82
N LEU A 109 -1.44 -21.64 7.82
CA LEU A 109 -1.45 -20.86 6.59
C LEU A 109 -0.05 -20.38 6.20
N LEU A 110 0.67 -19.74 7.12
CA LEU A 110 2.01 -19.20 6.85
C LEU A 110 3.12 -20.22 7.12
N HIS A 111 2.83 -21.29 7.84
CA HIS A 111 3.78 -22.32 8.27
C HIS A 111 5.01 -21.76 9.02
N GLU A 112 4.82 -20.61 9.72
CA GLU A 112 5.89 -19.92 10.46
C GLU A 112 5.36 -19.44 11.82
N SER A 113 5.64 -20.22 12.87
CA SER A 113 5.12 -19.99 14.24
C SER A 113 5.55 -18.64 14.83
N ARG A 114 6.73 -18.13 14.44
CA ARG A 114 7.26 -16.84 14.92
C ARG A 114 6.44 -15.64 14.46
N THR A 115 5.51 -15.81 13.52
CA THR A 115 4.56 -14.76 13.08
C THR A 115 3.43 -14.53 14.08
N TYR A 116 3.19 -15.45 15.00
CA TYR A 116 2.04 -15.46 15.91
C TYR A 116 1.86 -14.15 16.69
N TYR A 117 2.89 -13.72 17.42
CA TYR A 117 2.81 -12.50 18.22
C TYR A 117 2.56 -11.24 17.36
N ALA A 118 3.16 -11.17 16.20
CA ALA A 118 2.98 -10.04 15.29
C ALA A 118 1.56 -10.00 14.69
N ILE A 119 0.95 -11.17 14.41
CA ILE A 119 -0.44 -11.24 13.94
C ILE A 119 -1.39 -10.75 15.03
N ILE A 120 -1.20 -11.14 16.29
CA ILE A 120 -2.00 -10.62 17.42
C ILE A 120 -1.81 -9.11 17.57
N CYS A 121 -0.56 -8.63 17.54
CA CYS A 121 -0.24 -7.22 17.64
C CYS A 121 -0.91 -6.40 16.55
N THR A 122 -1.11 -6.97 15.34
CA THR A 122 -1.86 -6.32 14.27
C THR A 122 -3.26 -5.90 14.73
N GLY A 123 -3.98 -6.77 15.43
CA GLY A 123 -5.32 -6.47 15.94
C GLY A 123 -5.38 -5.19 16.78
N PHE A 124 -4.41 -4.98 17.66
CA PHE A 124 -4.36 -3.81 18.54
C PHE A 124 -4.03 -2.50 17.78
N VAL A 125 -3.40 -2.58 16.63
CA VAL A 125 -3.07 -1.41 15.79
C VAL A 125 -4.31 -0.91 15.01
N LEU A 126 -5.18 -1.82 14.57
CA LEU A 126 -6.28 -1.53 13.66
C LEU A 126 -7.24 -0.42 14.12
N PRO A 127 -7.64 -0.31 15.42
CA PRO A 127 -8.50 0.77 15.89
C PRO A 127 -7.90 2.16 15.64
N PHE A 128 -6.61 2.32 15.84
CA PHE A 128 -5.91 3.60 15.65
C PHE A 128 -5.86 3.98 14.16
N ILE A 129 -5.56 3.01 13.28
CA ILE A 129 -5.62 3.20 11.82
C ILE A 129 -7.03 3.60 11.38
N SER A 130 -8.06 2.97 11.94
CA SER A 130 -9.45 3.28 11.60
C SER A 130 -9.82 4.70 11.97
N ILE A 131 -9.48 5.13 13.19
CA ILE A 131 -9.76 6.50 13.68
C ILE A 131 -9.03 7.53 12.82
N SER A 132 -7.73 7.35 12.59
CA SER A 132 -6.95 8.29 11.75
C SER A 132 -7.53 8.37 10.34
N SER A 133 -7.94 7.24 9.76
CA SER A 133 -8.52 7.17 8.42
C SER A 133 -9.86 7.90 8.30
N ILE A 134 -10.71 7.82 9.32
CA ILE A 134 -11.99 8.55 9.42
C ILE A 134 -11.74 10.06 9.41
N ILE A 135 -10.79 10.53 10.23
CA ILE A 135 -10.46 11.96 10.33
C ILE A 135 -9.82 12.46 9.02
N ARG A 136 -8.94 11.67 8.40
CA ARG A 136 -8.36 11.95 7.07
C ARG A 136 -9.48 12.13 6.02
N GLY A 137 -10.51 11.28 6.05
CA GLY A 137 -11.68 11.39 5.17
C GLY A 137 -12.36 12.77 5.25
N TYR A 138 -12.48 13.36 6.44
CA TYR A 138 -12.98 14.72 6.62
C TYR A 138 -12.11 15.77 5.91
N PHE A 139 -10.79 15.70 6.08
CA PHE A 139 -9.89 16.67 5.46
C PHE A 139 -9.88 16.56 3.94
N PHE A 140 -9.99 15.35 3.40
CA PHE A 140 -10.16 15.11 1.96
C PHE A 140 -11.46 15.76 1.45
N GLY A 141 -12.59 15.57 2.15
CA GLY A 141 -13.87 16.17 1.78
C GLY A 141 -13.88 17.70 1.85
N LYS A 142 -13.09 18.29 2.74
CA LYS A 142 -12.93 19.75 2.84
C LYS A 142 -11.82 20.32 1.93
N GLU A 143 -11.19 19.50 1.11
CA GLU A 143 -10.05 19.88 0.25
C GLU A 143 -8.89 20.52 1.03
N ARG A 144 -8.75 20.18 2.32
CA ARG A 144 -7.67 20.66 3.20
C ARG A 144 -6.61 19.58 3.33
N MET A 145 -5.64 19.54 2.39
CA MET A 145 -4.65 18.45 2.33
C MET A 145 -3.47 18.63 3.27
N LEU A 146 -3.21 19.85 3.74
CA LEU A 146 -2.04 20.14 4.59
C LEU A 146 -2.04 19.34 5.91
N PRO A 147 -3.16 19.29 6.70
CA PRO A 147 -3.21 18.49 7.92
C PRO A 147 -2.91 16.99 7.66
N HIS A 148 -3.43 16.43 6.57
CA HIS A 148 -3.17 15.06 6.17
C HIS A 148 -1.67 14.82 5.87
N VAL A 149 -1.04 15.72 5.12
CA VAL A 149 0.39 15.59 4.77
C VAL A 149 1.27 15.72 6.01
N ILE A 150 1.02 16.72 6.87
CA ILE A 150 1.79 16.90 8.10
C ILE A 150 1.63 15.70 9.03
N SER A 151 0.39 15.19 9.19
CA SER A 151 0.15 14.02 10.04
C SER A 151 0.91 12.77 9.56
N ASN A 152 0.97 12.53 8.24
CA ASN A 152 1.71 11.40 7.70
C ASN A 152 3.23 11.56 7.88
N ILE A 153 3.77 12.75 7.66
CA ILE A 153 5.21 13.01 7.87
C ILE A 153 5.58 12.80 9.34
N CYS A 154 4.77 13.32 10.28
CA CYS A 154 5.03 13.12 11.71
C CYS A 154 4.88 11.65 12.12
N GLU A 155 3.89 10.95 11.57
CA GLU A 155 3.70 9.51 11.75
C GLU A 155 4.96 8.74 11.35
N ASP A 156 5.49 8.99 10.14
CA ASP A 156 6.70 8.31 9.65
C ASP A 156 7.94 8.67 10.48
N ILE A 157 8.09 9.92 10.90
CA ILE A 157 9.21 10.36 11.76
C ILE A 157 9.14 9.67 13.12
N VAL A 158 7.98 9.68 13.78
CA VAL A 158 7.77 9.02 15.08
C VAL A 158 8.03 7.52 14.95
N ARG A 159 7.53 6.88 13.89
CA ARG A 159 7.77 5.47 13.60
C ARG A 159 9.27 5.18 13.47
N LEU A 160 9.99 5.99 12.71
CA LEU A 160 11.43 5.82 12.51
C LEU A 160 12.19 5.84 13.84
N PHE A 161 11.94 6.84 14.69
CA PHE A 161 12.57 6.96 16.01
C PHE A 161 12.27 5.76 16.91
N ILE A 162 11.01 5.34 16.97
CA ILE A 162 10.57 4.21 17.81
C ILE A 162 11.23 2.90 17.33
N LEU A 163 11.33 2.69 16.03
CA LEU A 163 11.97 1.49 15.47
C LEU A 163 13.48 1.45 15.75
N ILE A 164 14.17 2.58 15.60
CA ILE A 164 15.63 2.64 15.87
C ILE A 164 15.93 2.28 17.33
N ILE A 165 15.13 2.77 18.27
CA ILE A 165 15.36 2.52 19.70
C ILE A 165 14.85 1.13 20.10
N GLY A 166 13.68 0.74 19.64
CA GLY A 166 12.99 -0.43 20.15
C GLY A 166 13.43 -1.75 19.51
N ILE A 167 13.75 -1.78 18.21
CA ILE A 167 14.15 -3.04 17.57
C ILE A 167 15.34 -3.70 18.28
N PRO A 168 16.45 -3.01 18.60
CA PRO A 168 17.58 -3.64 19.29
C PRO A 168 17.20 -4.23 20.66
N ILE A 169 16.31 -3.54 21.41
CA ILE A 169 15.84 -3.99 22.72
C ILE A 169 15.00 -5.28 22.62
N PHE A 170 14.09 -5.35 21.65
CA PHE A 170 13.24 -6.52 21.50
C PHE A 170 13.94 -7.67 20.77
N LEU A 171 14.91 -7.37 19.90
CA LEU A 171 15.70 -8.38 19.20
C LEU A 171 16.56 -9.20 20.19
N SER A 172 17.04 -8.59 21.29
CA SER A 172 17.76 -9.32 22.33
C SER A 172 16.89 -10.38 23.06
N LYS A 173 15.54 -10.25 22.97
CA LYS A 173 14.61 -11.22 23.58
C LYS A 173 14.16 -12.30 22.58
N GLY A 174 14.40 -12.10 21.28
CA GLY A 174 14.03 -13.01 20.21
C GLY A 174 13.51 -12.27 18.99
N ILE A 175 13.66 -12.87 17.81
CA ILE A 175 13.29 -12.26 16.53
C ILE A 175 11.77 -12.05 16.42
N GLU A 176 10.97 -12.97 16.99
CA GLU A 176 9.51 -12.90 17.05
C GLU A 176 9.02 -11.67 17.84
N PHE A 177 9.70 -11.32 18.93
CA PHE A 177 9.38 -10.13 19.71
C PHE A 177 9.78 -8.84 18.98
N ALA A 178 10.90 -8.84 18.27
CA ALA A 178 11.29 -7.71 17.44
C ALA A 178 10.27 -7.44 16.32
N ILE A 179 9.77 -8.49 15.66
CA ILE A 179 8.76 -8.37 14.61
C ILE A 179 7.41 -7.91 15.18
N ALA A 180 6.99 -8.46 16.31
CA ALA A 180 5.80 -8.02 17.03
C ALA A 180 5.91 -6.54 17.42
N PHE A 181 7.08 -6.10 17.89
CA PHE A 181 7.36 -4.70 18.21
C PHE A 181 7.26 -3.80 16.97
N ILE A 182 7.78 -4.22 15.82
CA ILE A 182 7.64 -3.47 14.56
C ILE A 182 6.17 -3.23 14.23
N VAL A 183 5.32 -4.24 14.43
CA VAL A 183 3.88 -4.09 14.19
C VAL A 183 3.25 -3.16 15.23
N ILE A 184 3.49 -3.38 16.51
CA ILE A 184 2.84 -2.60 17.58
C ILE A 184 3.33 -1.14 17.64
N SER A 185 4.53 -0.86 17.15
CA SER A 185 5.06 0.51 17.04
C SER A 185 4.17 1.43 16.19
N ASN A 186 3.37 0.85 15.29
CA ASN A 186 2.38 1.60 14.51
C ASN A 186 1.31 2.26 15.39
N ILE A 187 1.04 1.78 16.61
CA ILE A 187 0.13 2.44 17.55
C ILE A 187 0.63 3.84 17.87
N PHE A 188 1.90 3.96 18.22
CA PHE A 188 2.48 5.25 18.61
C PHE A 188 2.57 6.22 17.43
N SER A 189 2.92 5.71 16.24
CA SER A 189 2.95 6.53 15.03
C SER A 189 1.56 6.99 14.62
N GLU A 190 0.55 6.12 14.63
CA GLU A 190 -0.84 6.49 14.36
C GLU A 190 -1.41 7.44 15.43
N LEU A 191 -1.06 7.27 16.70
CA LEU A 191 -1.44 8.22 17.76
C LEU A 191 -0.89 9.62 17.47
N SER A 192 0.37 9.74 17.05
CA SER A 192 0.93 11.03 16.66
C SER A 192 0.17 11.67 15.50
N SER A 193 -0.21 10.87 14.52
CA SER A 193 -1.05 11.29 13.39
C SER A 193 -2.44 11.75 13.85
N ILE A 194 -3.11 10.99 14.73
CA ILE A 194 -4.42 11.32 15.30
C ILE A 194 -4.35 12.64 16.08
N ILE A 195 -3.32 12.85 16.90
CA ILE A 195 -3.12 14.09 17.65
C ILE A 195 -3.06 15.28 16.70
N ILE A 196 -2.23 15.23 15.67
CA ILE A 196 -2.10 16.33 14.70
C ILE A 196 -3.41 16.57 13.95
N LEU A 197 -4.05 15.52 13.49
CA LEU A 197 -5.32 15.61 12.78
C LEU A 197 -6.40 16.23 13.67
N THR A 198 -6.50 15.82 14.95
CA THR A 198 -7.50 16.36 15.88
C THR A 198 -7.23 17.83 16.24
N LEU A 199 -5.98 18.24 16.41
CA LEU A 199 -5.60 19.64 16.62
C LEU A 199 -5.98 20.54 15.43
N CYS A 200 -6.00 19.99 14.22
CA CYS A 200 -6.39 20.72 13.00
C CYS A 200 -7.91 20.75 12.77
N LEU A 201 -8.70 19.98 13.52
CA LEU A 201 -10.15 20.00 13.43
C LEU A 201 -10.72 21.34 13.98
N PRO A 202 -11.84 21.82 13.41
CA PRO A 202 -12.50 22.99 13.97
C PRO A 202 -13.00 22.71 15.39
N LYS A 203 -12.66 23.60 16.33
CA LYS A 203 -13.11 23.49 17.72
C LYS A 203 -14.65 23.54 17.76
N LYS A 204 -15.28 22.44 18.14
CA LYS A 204 -16.72 22.34 18.37
C LYS A 204 -16.93 21.62 19.69
N ASN A 205 -17.90 22.06 20.46
CA ASN A 205 -18.28 21.35 21.68
C ASN A 205 -18.78 19.94 21.29
N ILE A 206 -18.15 18.91 21.84
CA ILE A 206 -18.50 17.50 21.63
C ILE A 206 -19.24 17.02 22.87
N SER A 207 -20.47 16.54 22.67
CA SER A 207 -21.24 15.88 23.72
C SER A 207 -21.21 14.36 23.52
N PHE A 208 -21.38 13.60 24.59
CA PHE A 208 -21.53 12.14 24.51
C PHE A 208 -22.67 11.71 23.57
N ASN A 209 -23.74 12.50 23.51
CA ASN A 209 -24.88 12.28 22.62
C ASN A 209 -24.52 12.36 21.13
N ASP A 210 -23.43 13.02 20.76
CA ASP A 210 -22.96 13.12 19.38
C ASP A 210 -22.38 11.77 18.87
N PHE A 211 -21.94 10.90 19.77
CA PHE A 211 -21.45 9.55 19.44
C PHE A 211 -22.58 8.53 19.24
N ILE A 212 -23.83 8.90 19.59
CA ILE A 212 -24.97 7.99 19.34
C ILE A 212 -25.17 7.89 17.83
N PRO A 213 -25.07 6.66 17.27
CA PRO A 213 -25.14 6.44 15.83
C PRO A 213 -26.53 6.81 15.29
N LYS A 214 -26.62 7.84 14.44
CA LYS A 214 -27.86 8.19 13.77
C LYS A 214 -28.07 7.26 12.56
N LYS A 215 -29.20 6.57 12.53
CA LYS A 215 -29.54 5.55 11.51
C LYS A 215 -29.36 6.06 10.06
N GLU A 216 -29.73 7.30 9.80
CA GLU A 216 -29.60 7.93 8.48
C GLU A 216 -28.12 8.12 8.07
N ASN A 217 -27.29 8.64 8.99
CA ASN A 217 -25.85 8.83 8.74
C ASN A 217 -25.17 7.49 8.48
N ILE A 218 -25.52 6.47 9.26
CA ILE A 218 -24.99 5.11 9.10
C ILE A 218 -25.35 4.57 7.71
N LYS A 219 -26.61 4.63 7.33
CA LYS A 219 -27.09 4.13 6.02
C LYS A 219 -26.35 4.81 4.87
N ASN A 220 -26.21 6.14 4.92
CA ASN A 220 -25.52 6.90 3.88
C ASN A 220 -24.04 6.54 3.77
N VAL A 221 -23.35 6.39 4.90
CA VAL A 221 -21.94 5.98 4.90
C VAL A 221 -21.77 4.54 4.45
N LEU A 222 -22.57 3.59 4.94
CA LEU A 222 -22.47 2.18 4.57
C LEU A 222 -22.75 1.93 3.10
N ASN A 223 -23.73 2.61 2.51
CA ASN A 223 -24.03 2.50 1.08
C ASN A 223 -22.84 2.86 0.18
N LEU A 224 -21.94 3.74 0.64
CA LEU A 224 -20.73 4.12 -0.06
C LEU A 224 -19.52 3.27 0.36
N SER A 225 -19.44 2.92 1.64
CA SER A 225 -18.31 2.18 2.21
C SER A 225 -18.28 0.73 1.74
N ILE A 226 -19.41 0.03 1.69
CA ILE A 226 -19.47 -1.40 1.32
C ILE A 226 -18.89 -1.65 -0.08
N PRO A 227 -19.35 -0.96 -1.16
CA PRO A 227 -18.79 -1.18 -2.49
C PRO A 227 -17.29 -0.83 -2.59
N THR A 228 -16.86 0.24 -1.90
CA THR A 228 -15.45 0.63 -1.90
C THR A 228 -14.57 -0.36 -1.15
N THR A 229 -15.08 -0.94 -0.06
CA THR A 229 -14.39 -2.00 0.70
C THR A 229 -14.23 -3.25 -0.14
N ILE A 230 -15.31 -3.72 -0.77
CA ILE A 230 -15.28 -4.91 -1.64
C ILE A 230 -14.25 -4.73 -2.76
N GLY A 231 -14.23 -3.58 -3.44
CA GLY A 231 -13.25 -3.29 -4.48
C GLY A 231 -11.79 -3.34 -4.00
N ARG A 232 -11.52 -2.86 -2.78
CA ARG A 232 -10.19 -2.92 -2.15
C ARG A 232 -9.82 -4.33 -1.70
N LEU A 233 -10.76 -5.09 -1.16
CA LEU A 233 -10.56 -6.48 -0.75
C LEU A 233 -10.19 -7.35 -1.94
N ILE A 234 -10.89 -7.22 -3.07
CA ILE A 234 -10.55 -7.96 -4.29
C ILE A 234 -9.08 -7.73 -4.67
N GLY A 235 -8.59 -6.48 -4.63
CA GLY A 235 -7.19 -6.18 -4.92
C GLY A 235 -6.20 -6.80 -3.92
N ASN A 236 -6.54 -6.86 -2.63
CA ASN A 236 -5.65 -7.32 -1.57
C ASN A 236 -5.66 -8.84 -1.34
N ILE A 237 -6.71 -9.55 -1.76
CA ILE A 237 -6.81 -11.01 -1.63
C ILE A 237 -5.66 -11.72 -2.34
N GLY A 238 -5.28 -11.26 -3.54
CA GLY A 238 -4.16 -11.85 -4.28
C GLY A 238 -2.83 -11.75 -3.54
N TYR A 239 -2.57 -10.59 -2.91
CA TYR A 239 -1.37 -10.40 -2.08
C TYR A 239 -1.41 -11.24 -0.81
N PHE A 240 -2.58 -11.38 -0.19
CA PHE A 240 -2.77 -12.23 0.99
C PHE A 240 -2.52 -13.71 0.69
N LEU A 241 -2.97 -14.19 -0.46
CA LEU A 241 -2.79 -15.58 -0.87
C LEU A 241 -1.35 -15.91 -1.27
N GLU A 242 -0.55 -14.93 -1.67
CA GLU A 242 0.82 -15.12 -2.16
C GLU A 242 1.72 -15.88 -1.18
N PRO A 243 1.96 -15.41 0.06
CA PRO A 243 2.81 -16.14 1.00
C PRO A 243 2.21 -17.49 1.40
N ILE A 244 0.89 -17.63 1.47
CA ILE A 244 0.21 -18.89 1.79
C ILE A 244 0.47 -19.94 0.71
N ILE A 245 0.29 -19.57 -0.55
CA ILE A 245 0.52 -20.45 -1.71
C ILE A 245 2.00 -20.88 -1.74
N LEU A 246 2.90 -19.90 -1.61
CA LEU A 246 4.34 -20.14 -1.63
C LEU A 246 4.76 -21.11 -0.53
N THR A 247 4.44 -20.81 0.73
CA THR A 247 4.85 -21.66 1.86
C THR A 247 4.26 -23.04 1.76
N THR A 248 2.96 -23.16 1.45
CA THR A 248 2.27 -24.45 1.36
C THR A 248 2.85 -25.34 0.24
N ILE A 249 3.06 -24.80 -0.97
CA ILE A 249 3.52 -25.60 -2.11
C ILE A 249 5.00 -25.93 -1.96
N LEU A 250 5.85 -24.95 -1.62
CA LEU A 250 7.29 -25.20 -1.51
C LEU A 250 7.62 -26.20 -0.40
N LEU A 251 6.90 -26.16 0.73
CA LEU A 251 7.04 -27.20 1.78
C LEU A 251 6.65 -28.58 1.27
N LYS A 252 5.53 -28.71 0.55
CA LYS A 252 5.06 -29.98 -0.02
C LYS A 252 6.07 -30.61 -1.01
N ILE A 253 6.81 -29.79 -1.75
CA ILE A 253 7.82 -30.31 -2.70
C ILE A 253 9.21 -30.48 -2.10
N GLY A 254 9.37 -30.26 -0.77
CA GLY A 254 10.55 -30.61 -0.01
C GLY A 254 11.50 -29.45 0.32
N TYR A 255 11.14 -28.20 0.09
CA TYR A 255 11.93 -27.06 0.58
C TYR A 255 11.73 -26.89 2.09
N THR A 256 12.79 -26.46 2.80
CA THR A 256 12.70 -26.16 4.24
C THR A 256 12.02 -24.84 4.48
N ASN A 257 11.32 -24.70 5.60
CA ASN A 257 10.69 -23.43 5.98
C ASN A 257 11.73 -22.31 6.10
N LYS A 258 12.91 -22.61 6.65
CA LYS A 258 14.01 -21.64 6.75
C LYS A 258 14.41 -21.06 5.39
N TYR A 259 14.53 -21.91 4.36
CA TYR A 259 14.81 -21.49 2.99
C TYR A 259 13.71 -20.57 2.45
N ILE A 260 12.44 -20.96 2.64
CA ILE A 260 11.29 -20.20 2.11
C ILE A 260 11.23 -18.80 2.74
N VAL A 261 11.32 -18.71 4.06
CA VAL A 261 11.29 -17.44 4.79
C VAL A 261 12.45 -16.53 4.36
N TYR A 262 13.64 -17.12 4.26
CA TYR A 262 14.87 -16.40 3.90
C TYR A 262 14.78 -15.83 2.47
N GLU A 263 14.48 -16.66 1.49
CA GLU A 263 14.37 -16.26 0.08
C GLU A 263 13.20 -15.31 -0.17
N TYR A 264 12.07 -15.51 0.51
CA TYR A 264 10.94 -14.58 0.44
C TYR A 264 11.30 -13.20 0.99
N GLY A 265 12.10 -13.18 2.06
CA GLY A 265 12.67 -11.95 2.62
C GLY A 265 13.58 -11.23 1.62
N ILE A 266 14.44 -11.96 0.92
CA ILE A 266 15.31 -11.39 -0.12
C ILE A 266 14.48 -10.75 -1.24
N VAL A 267 13.54 -11.49 -1.82
CA VAL A 267 12.75 -10.99 -2.96
C VAL A 267 11.83 -9.84 -2.52
N SER A 268 11.02 -10.05 -1.48
CA SER A 268 9.99 -9.09 -1.05
C SER A 268 10.52 -7.99 -0.14
N GLY A 269 11.61 -8.26 0.61
CA GLY A 269 12.23 -7.34 1.54
C GLY A 269 13.29 -6.44 0.93
N PHE A 270 14.11 -6.94 0.01
CA PHE A 270 15.24 -6.21 -0.58
C PHE A 270 15.03 -5.90 -2.05
N VAL A 271 14.80 -6.92 -2.89
CA VAL A 271 14.81 -6.78 -4.35
C VAL A 271 13.65 -5.91 -4.85
N LEU A 272 12.41 -6.27 -4.52
CA LEU A 272 11.24 -5.51 -4.97
C LEU A 272 11.25 -4.07 -4.49
N PRO A 273 11.53 -3.74 -3.21
CA PRO A 273 11.63 -2.35 -2.78
C PRO A 273 12.71 -1.54 -3.49
N THR A 274 13.89 -2.14 -3.75
CA THR A 274 14.96 -1.49 -4.52
C THR A 274 14.49 -1.12 -5.92
N LEU A 275 13.86 -2.07 -6.61
CA LEU A 275 13.33 -1.85 -7.96
C LEU A 275 12.20 -0.83 -8.01
N LEU A 276 11.47 -0.65 -6.91
CA LEU A 276 10.39 0.33 -6.84
C LEU A 276 10.84 1.75 -6.49
N LEU A 277 12.15 2.01 -6.24
CA LEU A 277 12.66 3.35 -5.94
C LEU A 277 12.29 4.38 -7.02
N PRO A 278 12.47 4.12 -8.33
CA PRO A 278 12.10 5.10 -9.35
C PRO A 278 10.60 5.38 -9.41
N SER A 279 9.76 4.52 -8.82
CA SER A 279 8.31 4.70 -8.81
C SER A 279 7.85 5.95 -8.05
N PHE A 280 8.71 6.56 -7.22
CA PHE A 280 8.45 7.85 -6.59
C PHE A 280 8.22 8.93 -7.63
N PHE A 281 9.16 9.02 -8.58
CA PHE A 281 9.10 10.00 -9.67
C PHE A 281 7.95 9.70 -10.63
N THR A 282 7.77 8.43 -11.02
CA THR A 282 6.68 8.06 -11.94
C THR A 282 5.30 8.31 -11.36
N SER A 283 5.12 8.13 -10.05
CA SER A 283 3.85 8.44 -9.38
C SER A 283 3.59 9.95 -9.26
N ALA A 284 4.62 10.78 -9.09
CA ALA A 284 4.50 12.23 -9.09
C ALA A 284 4.09 12.75 -10.48
N ILE A 285 4.76 12.25 -11.54
CA ILE A 285 4.42 12.54 -12.94
C ILE A 285 2.96 12.14 -13.22
N SER A 286 2.55 10.96 -12.79
CA SER A 286 1.20 10.42 -12.95
C SER A 286 0.15 11.29 -12.27
N SER A 287 0.42 11.76 -11.07
CA SER A 287 -0.47 12.66 -10.32
C SER A 287 -0.63 14.01 -11.02
N ALA A 288 0.46 14.57 -11.55
CA ALA A 288 0.44 15.81 -12.31
C ALA A 288 -0.28 15.67 -13.67
N LEU A 289 -0.29 14.46 -14.24
CA LEU A 289 -0.93 14.16 -15.52
C LEU A 289 -2.47 14.15 -15.42
N ILE A 290 -3.05 13.75 -14.29
CA ILE A 290 -4.49 13.59 -14.10
C ILE A 290 -5.29 14.83 -14.52
N PRO A 291 -5.05 16.06 -14.00
CA PRO A 291 -5.84 17.22 -14.38
C PRO A 291 -5.68 17.62 -15.85
N VAL A 292 -4.50 17.38 -16.42
CA VAL A 292 -4.20 17.69 -17.83
C VAL A 292 -5.01 16.79 -18.75
N ILE A 293 -4.99 15.48 -18.49
CA ILE A 293 -5.74 14.48 -19.26
C ILE A 293 -7.25 14.69 -19.10
N SER A 294 -7.73 14.86 -17.86
CA SER A 294 -9.15 15.07 -17.60
C SER A 294 -9.70 16.26 -18.39
N LYS A 295 -8.98 17.40 -18.39
CA LYS A 295 -9.39 18.60 -19.12
C LYS A 295 -9.34 18.40 -20.64
N SER A 296 -8.28 17.77 -21.16
CA SER A 296 -8.12 17.61 -22.62
C SER A 296 -9.12 16.59 -23.18
N TYR A 297 -9.35 15.51 -22.45
CA TYR A 297 -10.30 14.46 -22.84
C TYR A 297 -11.75 14.97 -22.80
N SER A 298 -12.16 15.71 -21.74
CA SER A 298 -13.49 16.31 -21.66
C SER A 298 -13.78 17.33 -22.79
N ASN A 299 -12.73 17.97 -23.32
CA ASN A 299 -12.82 18.87 -24.46
C ASN A 299 -12.71 18.14 -25.82
N ASN A 300 -12.79 16.80 -25.84
CA ASN A 300 -12.65 15.97 -27.06
C ASN A 300 -11.33 16.17 -27.83
N ASN A 301 -10.30 16.70 -27.19
CA ASN A 301 -8.99 16.88 -27.82
C ASN A 301 -8.12 15.62 -27.67
N LEU A 302 -8.50 14.54 -28.38
CA LEU A 302 -7.88 13.23 -28.29
C LEU A 302 -6.41 13.26 -28.68
N LYS A 303 -6.04 14.05 -29.73
CA LYS A 303 -4.66 14.19 -30.20
C LYS A 303 -3.75 14.78 -29.10
N TYR A 304 -4.20 15.83 -28.43
CA TYR A 304 -3.45 16.44 -27.32
C TYR A 304 -3.35 15.48 -26.13
N THR A 305 -4.46 14.80 -25.80
CA THR A 305 -4.50 13.78 -24.74
C THR A 305 -3.47 12.69 -24.99
N LYS A 306 -3.44 12.12 -26.22
CA LYS A 306 -2.47 11.11 -26.64
C LYS A 306 -1.02 11.60 -26.50
N ASN A 307 -0.74 12.82 -26.96
CA ASN A 307 0.60 13.40 -26.89
C ASN A 307 1.05 13.59 -25.41
N LYS A 308 0.15 14.00 -24.51
CA LYS A 308 0.48 14.16 -23.10
C LYS A 308 0.75 12.83 -22.39
N ILE A 309 0.02 11.78 -22.73
CA ILE A 309 0.29 10.42 -22.22
C ILE A 309 1.66 9.93 -22.72
N ILE A 310 1.95 10.09 -24.00
CA ILE A 310 3.25 9.71 -24.57
C ILE A 310 4.39 10.49 -23.91
N GLN A 311 4.24 11.81 -23.72
CA GLN A 311 5.22 12.63 -23.01
C GLN A 311 5.48 12.11 -21.58
N ALA A 312 4.42 11.77 -20.83
CA ALA A 312 4.57 11.21 -19.48
C ALA A 312 5.30 9.86 -19.50
N ILE A 313 4.98 8.98 -20.45
CA ILE A 313 5.68 7.70 -20.64
C ILE A 313 7.18 7.95 -20.93
N ILE A 314 7.49 8.86 -21.85
CA ILE A 314 8.88 9.20 -22.21
C ILE A 314 9.65 9.72 -20.99
N ILE A 315 9.05 10.59 -20.16
CA ILE A 315 9.70 11.11 -18.95
C ILE A 315 9.94 9.98 -17.95
N CYS A 316 8.96 9.07 -17.78
CA CYS A 316 9.14 7.90 -16.93
C CYS A 316 10.26 6.98 -17.43
N LEU A 317 10.39 6.79 -18.74
CA LEU A 317 11.47 6.00 -19.34
C LEU A 317 12.82 6.71 -19.22
N MET A 318 12.89 8.03 -19.40
CA MET A 318 14.13 8.79 -19.22
C MET A 318 14.71 8.66 -17.79
N ILE A 319 13.85 8.48 -16.79
CA ILE A 319 14.28 8.22 -15.41
C ILE A 319 14.52 6.71 -15.22
N GLY A 320 13.62 5.87 -15.73
CA GLY A 320 13.64 4.44 -15.51
C GLY A 320 14.81 3.72 -16.20
N ILE A 321 15.15 4.08 -17.44
CA ILE A 321 16.22 3.41 -18.21
C ILE A 321 17.59 3.55 -17.55
N PRO A 322 18.08 4.76 -17.19
CA PRO A 322 19.37 4.88 -16.50
C PRO A 322 19.42 4.12 -15.18
N VAL A 323 18.35 4.16 -14.40
CA VAL A 323 18.28 3.44 -13.11
C VAL A 323 18.24 1.92 -13.34
N THR A 324 17.53 1.45 -14.35
CA THR A 324 17.53 0.02 -14.73
C THR A 324 18.91 -0.46 -15.13
N ILE A 325 19.60 0.31 -15.99
CA ILE A 325 20.99 0.01 -16.39
C ILE A 325 21.90 -0.03 -15.16
N PHE A 326 21.74 0.92 -14.25
CA PHE A 326 22.50 0.94 -12.99
C PHE A 326 22.25 -0.29 -12.12
N PHE A 327 21.00 -0.72 -11.97
CA PHE A 327 20.66 -1.94 -11.23
C PHE A 327 21.18 -3.22 -11.90
N MET A 328 21.27 -3.25 -13.23
CA MET A 328 21.84 -4.39 -13.97
C MET A 328 23.35 -4.47 -13.86
N LEU A 329 24.05 -3.32 -13.94
CA LEU A 329 25.51 -3.27 -13.90
C LEU A 329 26.08 -3.36 -12.49
N PHE A 330 25.41 -2.69 -11.52
CA PHE A 330 25.90 -2.56 -10.15
C PHE A 330 24.92 -3.09 -9.08
N PRO A 331 24.33 -4.29 -9.26
CA PRO A 331 23.34 -4.81 -8.30
C PRO A 331 23.93 -5.07 -6.92
N ASN A 332 25.19 -5.54 -6.83
CA ASN A 332 25.90 -5.73 -5.57
C ASN A 332 26.04 -4.43 -4.80
N PHE A 333 26.45 -3.35 -5.47
CA PHE A 333 26.57 -2.03 -4.85
C PHE A 333 25.21 -1.55 -4.32
N CYS A 334 24.14 -1.70 -5.09
CA CYS A 334 22.80 -1.28 -4.67
C CYS A 334 22.34 -1.98 -3.40
N LEU A 335 22.43 -3.31 -3.35
CA LEU A 335 21.99 -4.10 -2.21
C LEU A 335 22.89 -3.90 -0.99
N GLN A 336 24.22 -3.82 -1.20
CA GLN A 336 25.17 -3.56 -0.14
C GLN A 336 24.97 -2.16 0.47
N PHE A 337 24.79 -1.14 -0.36
CA PHE A 337 24.56 0.22 0.09
C PHE A 337 23.26 0.39 0.86
N LEU A 338 22.16 -0.21 0.36
CA LEU A 338 20.85 -0.06 0.98
C LEU A 338 20.69 -0.96 2.22
N TYR A 339 21.04 -2.24 2.11
CA TYR A 339 20.65 -3.27 3.08
C TYR A 339 21.84 -3.99 3.73
N ASN A 340 23.07 -3.62 3.37
CA ASN A 340 24.29 -4.26 3.83
C ASN A 340 24.34 -5.78 3.52
N THR A 341 23.84 -6.16 2.35
CA THR A 341 23.84 -7.54 1.85
C THR A 341 24.10 -7.57 0.36
N THR A 342 24.60 -8.70 -0.14
CA THR A 342 24.72 -8.99 -1.59
C THR A 342 23.73 -10.04 -2.05
N GLU A 343 22.84 -10.46 -1.18
CA GLU A 343 21.84 -11.47 -1.49
C GLU A 343 20.76 -10.92 -2.41
N GLY A 344 20.28 -11.76 -3.35
CA GLY A 344 19.22 -11.35 -4.30
C GLY A 344 19.73 -10.66 -5.57
N VAL A 345 21.05 -10.58 -5.80
CA VAL A 345 21.65 -9.96 -6.99
C VAL A 345 21.09 -10.54 -8.28
N ASN A 346 20.91 -11.84 -8.37
CA ASN A 346 20.36 -12.50 -9.57
C ASN A 346 18.90 -12.13 -9.80
N TYR A 347 18.10 -12.05 -8.74
CA TYR A 347 16.70 -11.60 -8.82
C TYR A 347 16.62 -10.13 -9.23
N LEU A 348 17.50 -9.28 -8.67
CA LEU A 348 17.57 -7.86 -9.00
C LEU A 348 17.91 -7.65 -10.48
N ARG A 349 18.94 -8.34 -10.99
CA ARG A 349 19.34 -8.29 -12.41
C ARG A 349 18.21 -8.70 -13.34
N PHE A 350 17.55 -9.82 -13.00
CA PHE A 350 16.47 -10.33 -13.84
C PHE A 350 15.24 -9.43 -13.87
N LEU A 351 14.83 -8.91 -12.71
CA LEU A 351 13.64 -8.08 -12.61
C LEU A 351 13.85 -6.64 -13.08
N ALA A 352 15.07 -6.12 -13.05
CA ALA A 352 15.34 -4.72 -13.39
C ALA A 352 14.78 -4.31 -14.77
N PRO A 353 15.03 -5.01 -15.88
CA PRO A 353 14.47 -4.63 -17.19
C PRO A 353 12.94 -4.74 -17.24
N ILE A 354 12.36 -5.66 -16.47
CA ILE A 354 10.90 -5.85 -16.40
C ILE A 354 10.24 -4.70 -15.63
N CYS A 355 10.91 -4.17 -14.62
CA CYS A 355 10.41 -3.02 -13.86
C CYS A 355 10.29 -1.73 -14.68
N LEU A 356 10.94 -1.61 -15.85
CA LEU A 356 10.64 -0.52 -16.78
C LEU A 356 9.16 -0.47 -17.15
N PHE A 357 8.54 -1.62 -17.38
CA PHE A 357 7.11 -1.71 -17.64
C PHE A 357 6.28 -1.29 -16.43
N GLN A 358 6.72 -1.62 -15.23
CA GLN A 358 6.09 -1.17 -13.99
C GLN A 358 6.11 0.36 -13.83
N TYR A 359 7.21 1.02 -14.24
CA TYR A 359 7.29 2.49 -14.19
C TYR A 359 6.32 3.16 -15.17
N ILE A 360 6.02 2.53 -16.30
CA ILE A 360 5.03 3.00 -17.27
C ILE A 360 3.60 2.76 -16.82
N GLN A 361 3.34 1.74 -16.00
CA GLN A 361 1.97 1.45 -15.51
C GLN A 361 1.34 2.62 -14.76
N SER A 362 2.13 3.36 -13.97
CA SER A 362 1.61 4.48 -13.18
C SER A 362 0.95 5.57 -14.04
N PRO A 363 1.59 6.13 -15.08
CA PRO A 363 0.95 7.10 -15.97
C PRO A 363 -0.18 6.49 -16.81
N LEU A 364 -0.12 5.21 -17.21
CA LEU A 364 -1.21 4.55 -17.93
C LEU A 364 -2.47 4.43 -17.06
N THR A 365 -2.31 3.92 -15.82
CA THR A 365 -3.41 3.80 -14.86
C THR A 365 -4.05 5.15 -14.56
N SER A 366 -3.23 6.17 -14.28
CA SER A 366 -3.70 7.52 -13.99
C SER A 366 -4.42 8.16 -15.19
N SER A 367 -3.96 7.87 -16.41
CA SER A 367 -4.61 8.35 -17.64
C SER A 367 -6.00 7.73 -17.82
N LEU A 368 -6.14 6.41 -17.60
CA LEU A 368 -7.44 5.73 -17.64
C LEU A 368 -8.41 6.31 -16.61
N GLN A 369 -7.93 6.53 -15.39
CA GLN A 369 -8.74 7.14 -14.33
C GLN A 369 -9.16 8.57 -14.69
N ALA A 370 -8.25 9.38 -15.22
CA ALA A 370 -8.51 10.76 -15.65
C ALA A 370 -9.51 10.87 -16.81
N MET A 371 -9.54 9.87 -17.69
CA MET A 371 -10.53 9.73 -18.77
C MET A 371 -11.88 9.17 -18.31
N GLY A 372 -12.06 8.94 -17.00
CA GLY A 372 -13.29 8.33 -16.46
C GLY A 372 -13.43 6.83 -16.73
N LYS A 373 -12.34 6.17 -17.15
CA LYS A 373 -12.29 4.72 -17.45
C LYS A 373 -11.66 3.92 -16.32
N ALA A 374 -11.98 4.26 -15.06
CA ALA A 374 -11.45 3.60 -13.87
C ALA A 374 -11.73 2.09 -13.85
N ASN A 375 -12.85 1.64 -14.43
CA ASN A 375 -13.19 0.21 -14.56
C ASN A 375 -12.14 -0.55 -15.38
N ILE A 376 -11.60 0.04 -16.45
CA ILE A 376 -10.55 -0.57 -17.28
C ILE A 376 -9.24 -0.67 -16.49
N ALA A 377 -8.89 0.37 -15.73
CA ALA A 377 -7.74 0.32 -14.83
C ALA A 377 -7.88 -0.79 -13.78
N MET A 378 -9.07 -0.95 -13.22
CA MET A 378 -9.39 -2.04 -12.28
C MET A 378 -9.30 -3.42 -12.94
N GLN A 379 -9.81 -3.59 -14.16
CA GLN A 379 -9.66 -4.84 -14.94
C GLN A 379 -8.19 -5.20 -15.13
N GLY A 380 -7.32 -4.23 -15.44
CA GLY A 380 -5.88 -4.45 -15.52
C GLY A 380 -5.31 -4.99 -14.21
N THR A 381 -5.68 -4.40 -13.07
CA THR A 381 -5.26 -4.89 -11.75
C THR A 381 -5.74 -6.32 -11.47
N LEU A 382 -6.99 -6.65 -11.83
CA LEU A 382 -7.54 -8.00 -11.69
C LEU A 382 -6.81 -9.02 -12.57
N ILE A 383 -6.53 -8.68 -13.83
CA ILE A 383 -5.73 -9.53 -14.74
C ILE A 383 -4.35 -9.79 -14.12
N GLY A 384 -3.69 -8.76 -13.59
CA GLY A 384 -2.40 -8.90 -12.92
C GLY A 384 -2.46 -9.82 -11.71
N MET A 385 -3.45 -9.63 -10.84
CA MET A 385 -3.65 -10.45 -9.64
C MET A 385 -3.91 -11.91 -10.00
N ILE A 386 -4.87 -12.17 -10.89
CA ILE A 386 -5.25 -13.54 -11.27
C ILE A 386 -4.10 -14.24 -11.97
N SER A 387 -3.44 -13.59 -12.94
CA SER A 387 -2.31 -14.17 -13.66
C SER A 387 -1.13 -14.46 -12.74
N ARG A 388 -0.81 -13.54 -11.81
CA ARG A 388 0.27 -13.73 -10.83
C ARG A 388 -0.02 -14.90 -9.92
N THR A 389 -1.21 -14.98 -9.34
CA THR A 389 -1.61 -16.06 -8.41
C THR A 389 -1.63 -17.41 -9.13
N PHE A 390 -2.23 -17.46 -10.32
CA PHE A 390 -2.31 -18.71 -11.11
C PHE A 390 -0.92 -19.21 -11.52
N LEU A 391 -0.08 -18.32 -12.06
CA LEU A 391 1.29 -18.66 -12.44
C LEU A 391 2.14 -19.04 -11.24
N LEU A 392 1.96 -18.36 -10.09
CA LEU A 392 2.67 -18.68 -8.86
C LEU A 392 2.38 -20.12 -8.43
N ILE A 393 1.12 -20.56 -8.48
CA ILE A 393 0.73 -21.94 -8.17
C ILE A 393 1.48 -22.91 -9.10
N ILE A 394 1.37 -22.71 -10.42
CA ILE A 394 1.98 -23.63 -11.41
C ILE A 394 3.49 -23.66 -11.26
N LEU A 395 4.14 -22.50 -11.23
CA LEU A 395 5.59 -22.40 -11.21
C LEU A 395 6.19 -22.89 -9.89
N SER A 396 5.47 -22.75 -8.78
CA SER A 396 5.92 -23.29 -7.49
C SER A 396 6.05 -24.80 -7.50
N PHE A 397 5.25 -25.54 -8.27
CA PHE A 397 5.38 -27.00 -8.43
C PHE A 397 6.60 -27.44 -9.26
N LEU A 398 7.20 -26.56 -10.05
CA LEU A 398 8.33 -26.90 -10.93
C LEU A 398 9.68 -27.04 -10.20
N LYS A 399 9.73 -27.00 -8.88
CA LYS A 399 10.94 -27.06 -8.05
C LYS A 399 12.00 -25.99 -8.37
N ILE A 400 11.59 -24.86 -8.89
CA ILE A 400 12.47 -23.71 -9.18
C ILE A 400 12.63 -22.74 -7.99
N GLY A 401 12.11 -23.12 -6.83
CA GLY A 401 12.18 -22.32 -5.60
C GLY A 401 11.52 -20.96 -5.75
N MET A 402 12.18 -19.91 -5.26
CA MET A 402 11.65 -18.54 -5.27
C MET A 402 11.57 -17.91 -6.67
N TRP A 403 12.20 -18.49 -7.69
CA TRP A 403 12.04 -18.07 -9.08
C TRP A 403 10.59 -18.15 -9.57
N GLY A 404 9.78 -19.03 -8.99
CA GLY A 404 8.34 -19.08 -9.27
C GLY A 404 7.64 -17.74 -8.99
N LEU A 405 7.97 -17.09 -7.88
CA LEU A 405 7.46 -15.76 -7.52
C LEU A 405 8.00 -14.68 -8.47
N VAL A 406 9.29 -14.73 -8.77
CA VAL A 406 9.96 -13.75 -9.64
C VAL A 406 9.37 -13.77 -11.05
N ILE A 407 9.19 -14.95 -11.64
CA ILE A 407 8.65 -15.13 -12.99
C ILE A 407 7.16 -14.75 -13.02
N SER A 408 6.36 -15.21 -12.06
CA SER A 408 4.93 -14.87 -12.01
C SER A 408 4.71 -13.35 -11.88
N THR A 409 5.53 -12.68 -11.07
CA THR A 409 5.51 -11.21 -10.93
C THR A 409 5.88 -10.54 -12.26
N SER A 410 6.90 -11.03 -12.95
CA SER A 410 7.36 -10.52 -14.25
C SER A 410 6.27 -10.58 -15.31
N ILE A 411 5.64 -11.75 -15.46
CA ILE A 411 4.57 -11.94 -16.44
C ILE A 411 3.36 -11.07 -16.10
N SER A 412 3.00 -10.96 -14.82
CA SER A 412 1.91 -10.08 -14.37
C SER A 412 2.17 -8.62 -14.76
N ILE A 413 3.37 -8.09 -14.52
CA ILE A 413 3.74 -6.71 -14.90
C ILE A 413 3.56 -6.49 -16.40
N LEU A 414 4.04 -7.42 -17.23
CA LEU A 414 3.92 -7.32 -18.68
C LEU A 414 2.47 -7.37 -19.15
N LEU A 415 1.66 -8.28 -18.61
CA LEU A 415 0.23 -8.41 -18.96
C LEU A 415 -0.57 -7.17 -18.60
N VAL A 416 -0.36 -6.62 -17.41
CA VAL A 416 -1.06 -5.41 -16.95
C VAL A 416 -0.70 -4.22 -17.84
N THR A 417 0.61 -4.04 -18.10
CA THR A 417 1.08 -2.94 -18.94
C THR A 417 0.55 -3.05 -20.37
N HIS A 418 0.59 -4.26 -20.94
CA HIS A 418 0.05 -4.51 -22.28
C HIS A 418 -1.46 -4.24 -22.35
N HIS A 419 -2.24 -4.74 -21.37
CA HIS A 419 -3.68 -4.50 -21.32
C HIS A 419 -4.00 -3.00 -21.26
N GLN A 420 -3.40 -2.27 -20.32
CA GLN A 420 -3.65 -0.83 -20.15
C GLN A 420 -3.24 -0.03 -21.40
N TYR A 421 -2.10 -0.34 -21.99
CA TYR A 421 -1.65 0.32 -23.23
C TYR A 421 -2.60 0.07 -24.40
N LYS A 422 -3.02 -1.19 -24.59
CA LYS A 422 -3.97 -1.60 -25.63
C LYS A 422 -5.31 -0.86 -25.51
N GLU A 423 -5.86 -0.78 -24.29
CA GLU A 423 -7.13 -0.11 -24.05
C GLU A 423 -7.02 1.42 -24.24
N ILE A 424 -5.93 2.05 -23.79
CA ILE A 424 -5.69 3.49 -24.07
C ILE A 424 -5.61 3.74 -25.58
N LYS A 425 -4.90 2.88 -26.31
CA LYS A 425 -4.80 2.99 -27.77
C LYS A 425 -6.16 2.90 -28.46
N LYS A 426 -7.07 1.99 -28.01
CA LYS A 426 -8.43 1.88 -28.53
C LYS A 426 -9.29 3.13 -28.25
N ILE A 427 -9.12 3.75 -27.08
CA ILE A 427 -9.90 4.93 -26.69
C ILE A 427 -9.45 6.18 -27.45
N LEU A 428 -8.18 6.27 -27.85
CA LEU A 428 -7.58 7.47 -28.43
C LEU A 428 -7.36 7.40 -29.97
N ASN A 429 -7.60 6.25 -30.56
CA ASN A 429 -7.64 6.09 -32.03
C ASN A 429 -9.10 6.08 -32.46
#